data_5fa9f33e774d40710aeee0f352a175f6
#
_entry.id   5fa9f33e774d40710aeee0f352a175f6
#
_cell.length_a   1.000
_cell.length_b   1.000
_cell.length_c   1.000
_cell.angle_alpha   90.00
_cell.angle_beta   90.00
_cell.angle_gamma   90.00
#
_symmetry.space_group_name_H-M   'P 1'
#
loop_
_entity.id
_entity.type
_entity.pdbx_description
1 polymer ?
#
loop_
_entity_poly.entity_id
_entity_poly.type
_entity_poly.pdbx_seq_one_letter_code
_entity_poly.pdbx_strand_id
1 'polypeptide(L)'
;TEEIKKVIDIPLMVTGGFRSRLAMETAINQGACEIVGIGRPLCSDPSSVKKLLDRSIDVLPTFEKTLSIGPGWLSQRSPFRLIQALNAFGIQSWYYSQIRRISEGLSPDLSLNPFKAFRSDAKIDKETVKAYKLYNKS
;
A
#
# COMPACT_ATOMS: atom_id res chain seq x y z
N THR A 1 -19.01 2.58 -8.85
CA THR A 1 -18.47 1.98 -10.09
C THR A 1 -19.59 1.62 -11.04
N GLU A 2 -20.61 0.88 -10.59
CA GLU A 2 -21.79 0.49 -11.38
C GLU A 2 -22.54 1.68 -12.00
N GLU A 3 -22.68 2.81 -11.29
CA GLU A 3 -23.30 4.02 -11.81
C GLU A 3 -22.49 4.66 -12.93
N ILE A 4 -21.15 4.64 -12.82
CA ILE A 4 -20.25 5.13 -13.86
C ILE A 4 -20.38 4.25 -15.11
N LYS A 5 -20.43 2.94 -14.94
CA LYS A 5 -20.55 1.99 -16.04
C LYS A 5 -21.84 2.14 -16.87
N LYS A 6 -22.90 2.71 -16.28
CA LYS A 6 -24.16 2.99 -17.00
C LYS A 6 -24.05 4.15 -18.00
N VAL A 7 -23.04 5.00 -17.85
CA VAL A 7 -22.89 6.25 -18.65
C VAL A 7 -21.63 6.26 -19.52
N ILE A 8 -20.79 5.22 -19.44
CA ILE A 8 -19.59 5.11 -20.26
C ILE A 8 -19.52 3.73 -20.92
N ASP A 9 -18.99 3.69 -22.14
CA ASP A 9 -18.84 2.46 -22.96
C ASP A 9 -17.36 2.05 -23.14
N ILE A 10 -16.48 2.59 -22.28
CA ILE A 10 -15.04 2.24 -22.25
C ILE A 10 -14.75 1.26 -21.14
N PRO A 11 -13.70 0.40 -21.29
CA PRO A 11 -13.23 -0.48 -20.22
C PRO A 11 -12.87 0.29 -18.95
N LEU A 12 -13.38 -0.18 -17.80
CA LEU A 12 -13.18 0.45 -16.51
C LEU A 12 -12.25 -0.38 -15.64
N MET A 13 -11.19 0.26 -15.12
CA MET A 13 -10.34 -0.33 -14.10
C MET A 13 -10.68 0.23 -12.73
N VAL A 14 -10.92 -0.65 -11.76
CA VAL A 14 -11.14 -0.28 -10.36
C VAL A 14 -9.95 -0.68 -9.51
N THR A 15 -9.36 0.30 -8.82
CA THR A 15 -8.22 0.09 -7.93
C THR A 15 -8.59 0.47 -6.50
N GLY A 16 -8.18 -0.37 -5.55
CA GLY A 16 -8.34 -0.14 -4.12
C GLY A 16 -9.41 -1.02 -3.46
N GLY A 17 -9.14 -1.43 -2.23
CA GLY A 17 -10.07 -2.21 -1.40
C GLY A 17 -10.14 -3.70 -1.68
N PHE A 18 -9.89 -4.14 -2.89
CA PHE A 18 -9.93 -5.58 -3.22
C PHE A 18 -8.83 -6.36 -2.49
N ARG A 19 -9.24 -7.44 -1.83
CA ARG A 19 -8.34 -8.34 -1.10
C ARG A 19 -8.64 -9.81 -1.33
N SER A 20 -9.88 -10.20 -1.58
CA SER A 20 -10.25 -11.58 -1.84
C SER A 20 -10.50 -11.83 -3.33
N ARG A 21 -10.12 -13.02 -3.78
CA ARG A 21 -10.38 -13.49 -5.15
C ARG A 21 -11.87 -13.45 -5.48
N LEU A 22 -12.70 -13.93 -4.56
CA LEU A 22 -14.15 -13.94 -4.74
C LEU A 22 -14.72 -12.54 -5.02
N ALA A 23 -14.26 -11.51 -4.28
CA ALA A 23 -14.74 -10.15 -4.50
C ALA A 23 -14.31 -9.59 -5.86
N MET A 24 -13.12 -9.94 -6.34
CA MET A 24 -12.62 -9.54 -7.66
C MET A 24 -13.39 -10.24 -8.79
N GLU A 25 -13.56 -11.56 -8.69
CA GLU A 25 -14.35 -12.36 -9.66
C GLU A 25 -15.81 -11.88 -9.70
N THR A 26 -16.41 -11.58 -8.54
CA THR A 26 -17.77 -11.04 -8.46
C THR A 26 -17.88 -9.70 -9.16
N ALA A 27 -16.95 -8.76 -8.92
CA ALA A 27 -16.97 -7.44 -9.55
C ALA A 27 -16.85 -7.52 -11.09
N ILE A 28 -16.00 -8.41 -11.60
CA ILE A 28 -15.85 -8.63 -13.04
C ILE A 28 -17.09 -9.31 -13.61
N ASN A 29 -17.57 -10.39 -13.00
CA ASN A 29 -18.72 -11.18 -13.49
C ASN A 29 -20.03 -10.38 -13.48
N GLN A 30 -20.19 -9.45 -12.56
CA GLN A 30 -21.33 -8.54 -12.49
C GLN A 30 -21.20 -7.33 -13.44
N GLY A 31 -20.11 -7.22 -14.18
CA GLY A 31 -19.86 -6.10 -15.09
C GLY A 31 -19.61 -4.76 -14.40
N ALA A 32 -19.23 -4.77 -13.11
CA ALA A 32 -18.90 -3.56 -12.38
C ALA A 32 -17.56 -2.95 -12.83
N CYS A 33 -16.65 -3.78 -13.35
CA CYS A 33 -15.40 -3.36 -13.98
C CYS A 33 -14.85 -4.50 -14.86
N GLU A 34 -13.98 -4.16 -15.81
CA GLU A 34 -13.24 -5.13 -16.63
C GLU A 34 -11.87 -5.46 -16.06
N ILE A 35 -11.29 -4.56 -15.27
CA ILE A 35 -9.94 -4.73 -14.71
C ILE A 35 -9.94 -4.40 -13.22
N VAL A 36 -9.30 -5.24 -12.43
CA VAL A 36 -9.04 -4.99 -11.01
C VAL A 36 -7.58 -4.62 -10.79
N GLY A 37 -7.33 -3.43 -10.23
CA GLY A 37 -6.01 -2.95 -9.88
C GLY A 37 -5.61 -3.34 -8.45
N ILE A 38 -4.41 -3.90 -8.29
CA ILE A 38 -3.82 -4.29 -6.99
C ILE A 38 -2.54 -3.48 -6.76
N GLY A 39 -2.41 -2.85 -5.61
CA GLY A 39 -1.22 -2.06 -5.23
C GLY A 39 -0.55 -2.58 -3.96
N ARG A 40 -1.03 -2.17 -2.77
CA ARG A 40 -0.38 -2.45 -1.48
C ARG A 40 0.06 -3.89 -1.22
N PRO A 41 -0.70 -4.93 -1.57
CA PRO A 41 -0.25 -6.31 -1.39
C PRO A 41 1.07 -6.64 -2.09
N LEU A 42 1.31 -6.06 -3.28
CA LEU A 42 2.55 -6.26 -4.04
C LEU A 42 3.78 -5.66 -3.36
N CYS A 43 3.61 -4.62 -2.52
CA CYS A 43 4.72 -4.05 -1.75
C CYS A 43 5.22 -4.99 -0.64
N SER A 44 4.36 -5.88 -0.14
CA SER A 44 4.71 -6.84 0.92
C SER A 44 5.00 -8.25 0.41
N ASP A 45 4.41 -8.61 -0.72
CA ASP A 45 4.63 -9.88 -1.43
C ASP A 45 4.45 -9.68 -2.94
N PRO A 46 5.54 -9.45 -3.69
CA PRO A 46 5.48 -9.27 -5.15
C PRO A 46 4.83 -10.44 -5.90
N SER A 47 4.85 -11.64 -5.33
CA SER A 47 4.26 -12.85 -5.92
C SER A 47 2.77 -13.05 -5.56
N SER A 48 2.20 -12.20 -4.71
CA SER A 48 0.85 -12.39 -4.15
C SER A 48 -0.24 -12.46 -5.21
N VAL A 49 -0.15 -11.69 -6.29
CA VAL A 49 -1.13 -11.75 -7.38
C VAL A 49 -1.02 -13.08 -8.14
N LYS A 50 0.21 -13.56 -8.41
CA LYS A 50 0.40 -14.89 -9.01
C LYS A 50 -0.20 -15.98 -8.13
N LYS A 51 0.07 -15.96 -6.82
CA LYS A 51 -0.51 -16.90 -5.84
C LYS A 51 -2.04 -16.85 -5.81
N LEU A 52 -2.63 -15.68 -6.01
CA LEU A 52 -4.08 -15.51 -6.09
C LEU A 52 -4.65 -16.15 -7.36
N LEU A 53 -3.98 -15.96 -8.51
CA LEU A 53 -4.41 -16.49 -9.81
C LEU A 53 -4.25 -18.02 -9.89
N ASP A 54 -3.18 -18.57 -9.34
CA ASP A 54 -2.95 -20.02 -9.28
C ASP A 54 -3.71 -20.73 -8.14
N ARG A 55 -4.54 -19.96 -7.39
CA ARG A 55 -5.39 -20.43 -6.30
C ARG A 55 -4.64 -21.00 -5.08
N SER A 56 -3.37 -20.69 -4.92
CA SER A 56 -2.61 -21.05 -3.71
C SER A 56 -2.96 -20.19 -2.50
N ILE A 57 -3.56 -19.02 -2.73
CA ILE A 57 -4.19 -18.17 -1.72
C ILE A 57 -5.54 -17.65 -2.22
N ASP A 58 -6.48 -17.40 -1.32
CA ASP A 58 -7.78 -16.79 -1.63
C ASP A 58 -7.86 -15.31 -1.25
N VAL A 59 -6.94 -14.85 -0.39
CA VAL A 59 -6.94 -13.49 0.16
C VAL A 59 -5.54 -12.91 0.14
N LEU A 60 -5.44 -11.68 -0.36
CA LEU A 60 -4.22 -10.88 -0.36
C LEU A 60 -3.92 -10.30 1.03
N PRO A 61 -2.64 -10.09 1.40
CA PRO A 61 -2.27 -9.57 2.70
C PRO A 61 -2.81 -8.14 2.94
N THR A 62 -3.15 -7.84 4.21
CA THR A 62 -3.74 -6.56 4.65
C THR A 62 -2.95 -5.96 5.80
N PHE A 63 -1.65 -5.76 5.62
CA PHE A 63 -0.78 -5.23 6.68
C PHE A 63 -1.24 -3.88 7.22
N GLU A 64 -1.89 -3.04 6.41
CA GLU A 64 -2.43 -1.75 6.82
C GLU A 64 -3.39 -1.81 8.01
N LYS A 65 -3.99 -2.97 8.28
CA LYS A 65 -4.91 -3.16 9.41
C LYS A 65 -4.19 -3.50 10.72
N THR A 66 -2.99 -4.03 10.64
CA THR A 66 -2.22 -4.53 11.79
C THR A 66 -1.02 -3.65 12.14
N LEU A 67 -0.49 -2.92 11.16
CA LEU A 67 0.63 -2.01 11.36
C LEU A 67 0.24 -0.87 12.31
N SER A 68 1.14 -0.56 13.24
CA SER A 68 0.97 0.52 14.21
C SER A 68 2.35 1.04 14.66
N ILE A 69 2.45 2.33 15.00
CA ILE A 69 3.68 2.89 15.56
C ILE A 69 3.96 2.39 16.98
N GLY A 70 2.92 1.93 17.69
CA GLY A 70 3.02 1.37 19.02
C GLY A 70 1.68 0.79 19.53
N PRO A 71 1.70 0.12 20.69
CA PRO A 71 0.52 -0.51 21.28
C PRO A 71 -0.41 0.50 21.96
N GLY A 72 -1.62 0.04 22.29
CA GLY A 72 -2.59 0.80 23.08
C GLY A 72 -2.95 2.14 22.46
N TRP A 73 -2.76 3.22 23.21
CA TRP A 73 -3.07 4.60 22.77
C TRP A 73 -2.18 5.11 21.64
N LEU A 74 -1.06 4.45 21.34
CA LEU A 74 -0.22 4.74 20.17
C LEU A 74 -0.71 4.03 18.90
N SER A 75 -1.76 3.23 18.97
CA SER A 75 -2.30 2.51 17.81
C SER A 75 -3.05 3.41 16.84
N GLN A 76 -3.43 2.87 15.69
CA GLN A 76 -4.28 3.56 14.71
C GLN A 76 -5.63 4.00 15.29
N ARG A 77 -6.11 3.33 16.36
CA ARG A 77 -7.37 3.63 17.06
C ARG A 77 -7.21 4.66 18.18
N SER A 78 -6.10 5.37 18.23
CA SER A 78 -5.84 6.41 19.22
C SER A 78 -6.96 7.45 19.21
N PRO A 79 -7.39 7.98 20.39
CA PRO A 79 -8.29 9.12 20.44
C PRO A 79 -7.62 10.43 19.99
N PHE A 80 -6.30 10.47 19.91
CA PHE A 80 -5.53 11.66 19.56
C PHE A 80 -5.28 11.73 18.04
N ARG A 81 -5.77 12.79 17.39
CA ARG A 81 -5.61 13.02 15.94
C ARG A 81 -4.13 13.00 15.48
N LEU A 82 -3.23 13.55 16.31
CA LEU A 82 -1.80 13.54 16.02
C LEU A 82 -1.25 12.10 15.91
N ILE A 83 -1.65 11.23 16.82
CA ILE A 83 -1.23 9.81 16.82
C ILE A 83 -1.83 9.06 15.62
N GLN A 84 -3.08 9.36 15.27
CA GLN A 84 -3.69 8.81 14.04
C GLN A 84 -2.91 9.24 12.78
N ALA A 85 -2.54 10.53 12.68
CA ALA A 85 -1.74 11.06 11.58
C ALA A 85 -0.35 10.40 11.53
N LEU A 86 0.34 10.27 12.67
CA LEU A 86 1.63 9.57 12.74
C LEU A 86 1.54 8.11 12.32
N ASN A 87 0.45 7.41 12.67
CA ASN A 87 0.20 6.06 12.18
C ASN A 87 0.00 6.02 10.67
N ALA A 88 -0.78 6.94 10.11
CA ALA A 88 -1.02 7.01 8.66
C ALA A 88 0.29 7.23 7.88
N PHE A 89 1.10 8.21 8.28
CA PHE A 89 2.42 8.46 7.69
C PHE A 89 3.39 7.28 7.92
N GLY A 90 3.39 6.69 9.11
CA GLY A 90 4.22 5.55 9.42
C GLY A 90 3.89 4.32 8.54
N ILE A 91 2.62 4.04 8.32
CA ILE A 91 2.16 2.96 7.45
C ILE A 91 2.55 3.24 5.99
N GLN A 92 2.39 4.48 5.52
CA GLN A 92 2.82 4.89 4.18
C GLN A 92 4.33 4.68 4.00
N SER A 93 5.13 5.17 4.93
CA SER A 93 6.59 5.01 4.91
C SER A 93 7.02 3.55 5.01
N TRP A 94 6.25 2.71 5.73
CA TRP A 94 6.48 1.28 5.78
C TRP A 94 6.36 0.65 4.38
N TYR A 95 5.31 0.99 3.61
CA TYR A 95 5.16 0.49 2.24
C TYR A 95 6.28 1.00 1.31
N TYR A 96 6.66 2.27 1.40
CA TYR A 96 7.80 2.80 0.64
C TYR A 96 9.12 2.10 0.98
N SER A 97 9.34 1.76 2.25
CA SER A 97 10.51 0.99 2.67
C SER A 97 10.53 -0.40 2.02
N GLN A 98 9.37 -1.07 1.91
CA GLN A 98 9.29 -2.36 1.22
C GLN A 98 9.60 -2.21 -0.28
N ILE A 99 9.05 -1.19 -0.94
CA ILE A 99 9.30 -0.92 -2.37
C ILE A 99 10.81 -0.69 -2.61
N ARG A 100 11.48 0.11 -1.77
CA ARG A 100 12.92 0.33 -1.87
C ARG A 100 13.71 -0.97 -1.71
N ARG A 101 13.38 -1.78 -0.73
CA ARG A 101 14.03 -3.09 -0.54
C ARG A 101 13.87 -3.98 -1.79
N ILE A 102 12.67 -4.04 -2.34
CA ILE A 102 12.41 -4.80 -3.58
C ILE A 102 13.24 -4.25 -4.74
N SER A 103 13.35 -2.92 -4.90
CA SER A 103 14.16 -2.31 -5.96
C SER A 103 15.66 -2.59 -5.83
N GLU A 104 16.14 -2.89 -4.62
CA GLU A 104 17.51 -3.30 -4.31
C GLU A 104 17.70 -4.83 -4.40
N GLY A 105 16.69 -5.58 -4.85
CA GLY A 105 16.73 -7.04 -4.93
C GLY A 105 16.60 -7.75 -3.58
N LEU A 106 16.22 -7.04 -2.52
CA LEU A 106 16.03 -7.58 -1.18
C LEU A 106 14.58 -8.00 -0.95
N SER A 107 14.38 -9.00 -0.10
CA SER A 107 13.04 -9.37 0.35
C SER A 107 12.42 -8.28 1.23
N PRO A 108 11.09 -8.10 1.18
CA PRO A 108 10.38 -7.23 2.11
C PRO A 108 10.68 -7.56 3.58
N ASP A 109 10.84 -6.54 4.41
CA ASP A 109 10.98 -6.68 5.86
C ASP A 109 9.63 -6.44 6.54
N LEU A 110 8.87 -7.50 6.75
CA LEU A 110 7.54 -7.43 7.34
C LEU A 110 7.57 -7.12 8.84
N SER A 111 8.74 -7.23 9.49
CA SER A 111 8.94 -6.93 10.91
C SER A 111 9.28 -5.46 11.18
N LEU A 112 9.52 -4.66 10.13
CA LEU A 112 9.86 -3.24 10.25
C LEU A 112 8.76 -2.48 10.98
N ASN A 113 9.13 -1.74 12.03
CA ASN A 113 8.19 -0.89 12.75
C ASN A 113 7.86 0.37 11.92
N PRO A 114 6.57 0.75 11.78
CA PRO A 114 6.15 1.94 11.03
C PRO A 114 6.78 3.25 11.48
N PHE A 115 7.05 3.42 12.77
CA PHE A 115 7.73 4.62 13.26
C PHE A 115 9.20 4.69 12.83
N LYS A 116 9.90 3.54 12.82
CA LYS A 116 11.27 3.47 12.27
C LYS A 116 11.27 3.77 10.77
N ALA A 117 10.32 3.23 10.03
CA ALA A 117 10.15 3.51 8.60
C ALA A 117 9.94 5.01 8.35
N PHE A 118 9.04 5.66 9.08
CA PHE A 118 8.78 7.09 9.01
C PHE A 118 10.03 7.95 9.26
N ARG A 119 10.80 7.62 10.31
CA ARG A 119 12.06 8.35 10.59
C ARG A 119 13.10 8.17 9.48
N SER A 120 13.20 6.98 8.92
CA SER A 120 14.11 6.69 7.80
C SER A 120 13.71 7.49 6.55
N ASP A 121 12.42 7.52 6.22
CA ASP A 121 11.87 8.28 5.10
C ASP A 121 12.15 9.78 5.25
N ALA A 122 11.86 10.34 6.41
CA ALA A 122 12.10 11.75 6.70
C ALA A 122 13.60 12.14 6.58
N LYS A 123 14.51 11.20 6.84
CA LYS A 123 15.95 11.41 6.63
C LYS A 123 16.29 11.44 5.14
N ILE A 124 15.79 10.45 4.38
CA ILE A 124 15.99 10.36 2.93
C ILE A 124 15.46 11.61 2.23
N ASP A 125 14.26 12.07 2.59
CA ASP A 125 13.66 13.28 2.02
C ASP A 125 14.53 14.52 2.24
N LYS A 126 15.07 14.70 3.47
CA LYS A 126 15.98 15.80 3.78
C LYS A 126 17.27 15.76 2.94
N GLU A 127 17.85 14.58 2.77
CA GLU A 127 19.06 14.36 1.97
C GLU A 127 18.78 14.65 0.49
N THR A 128 17.64 14.17 -0.04
CA THR A 128 17.20 14.41 -1.41
C THR A 128 16.97 15.90 -1.68
N VAL A 129 16.26 16.59 -0.78
CA VAL A 129 16.03 18.05 -0.90
C VAL A 129 17.35 18.82 -0.85
N LYS A 130 18.29 18.41 -0.02
CA LYS A 130 19.62 19.02 0.05
C LYS A 130 20.40 18.82 -1.25
N ALA A 131 20.42 17.62 -1.80
CA ALA A 131 21.07 17.30 -3.06
C ALA A 131 20.46 18.11 -4.23
N TYR A 132 19.13 18.18 -4.30
CA TYR A 132 18.41 18.95 -5.31
C TYR A 132 18.73 20.46 -5.26
N LYS A 133 18.83 21.04 -4.04
CA LYS A 133 19.21 22.45 -3.87
C LYS A 133 20.65 22.73 -4.27
N LEU A 134 21.56 21.77 -4.13
CA LEU A 134 22.95 21.90 -4.56
C LEU A 134 23.04 21.84 -6.10
N TYR A 135 22.30 20.91 -6.71
CA TYR A 135 22.24 20.77 -8.17
C TYR A 135 21.73 22.04 -8.87
N ASN A 136 20.71 22.71 -8.34
CA ASN A 136 20.15 23.93 -8.93
C ASN A 136 20.95 25.22 -8.62
N LYS A 137 22.07 25.13 -7.88
CA LYS A 137 22.96 26.26 -7.61
C LYS A 137 24.24 26.23 -8.46
N SER A 138 24.50 25.12 -9.16
CA SER A 138 25.58 24.94 -10.12
C SER A 138 25.12 25.29 -11.53
#